data_b70b21e2116220f392367944d11904a1
#
_entry.id   b70b21e2116220f392367944d11904a1
#
_cell.length_a   1.000
_cell.length_b   1.000
_cell.length_c   1.000
_cell.angle_alpha   90.00
_cell.angle_beta   90.00
_cell.angle_gamma   90.00
#
_symmetry.space_group_name_H-M   'P 1'
#
loop_
_entity.id
_entity.type
_entity.pdbx_description
1 polymer ?
#
loop_
_entity_poly.entity_id
_entity_poly.type
_entity_poly.pdbx_seq_one_letter_code
_entity_poly.pdbx_strand_id
1 'polypeptide(L)'
;MDLKPQHAALQSAEEEDVIKNAKWATCIDVDEFVNIKVGDGTLDALFKAVPDANMIAMTWRLFGNGDVHEYVDGPITEQFLRCAPEFARKPHQAWGFKTLFQNIGLFKKLGVHRPKGLNPQLWQDINWVNGSGNPLPREMFRNGWRSTIETYGYDLVQLNHYAVRSAESFLVKRDRGRVNHVDRDQGLAYWFRMNNNFEE
;
A
#
# COMPACT_ATOMS: atom_id res chain seq x y z
N MET A 1 10.90 23.42 11.32
CA MET A 1 11.25 22.00 11.02
C MET A 1 10.68 21.70 9.64
N ASP A 2 11.53 21.47 8.66
CA ASP A 2 11.05 21.18 7.31
C ASP A 2 10.33 19.83 7.29
N LEU A 3 9.21 19.78 6.58
CA LEU A 3 8.46 18.53 6.39
C LEU A 3 9.31 17.54 5.60
N LYS A 4 9.25 16.27 5.95
CA LYS A 4 9.84 15.22 5.11
C LYS A 4 9.21 15.24 3.72
N PRO A 5 9.98 15.00 2.64
CA PRO A 5 9.50 15.19 1.25
C PRO A 5 8.15 14.54 0.95
N GLN A 6 7.92 13.29 1.40
CA GLN A 6 6.65 12.60 1.19
C GLN A 6 5.46 13.30 1.91
N HIS A 7 5.68 13.85 3.11
CA HIS A 7 4.64 14.59 3.81
C HIS A 7 4.37 15.95 3.17
N ALA A 8 5.41 16.63 2.64
CA ALA A 8 5.24 17.86 1.90
C ALA A 8 4.44 17.62 0.61
N ALA A 9 4.75 16.56 -0.13
CA ALA A 9 4.00 16.17 -1.33
C ALA A 9 2.53 15.86 -1.04
N LEU A 10 2.23 15.13 0.05
CA LEU A 10 0.85 14.87 0.46
C LEU A 10 0.10 16.15 0.82
N GLN A 11 0.76 17.08 1.54
CA GLN A 11 0.17 18.37 1.88
C GLN A 11 -0.10 19.22 0.63
N SER A 12 0.80 19.22 -0.36
CA SER A 12 0.56 19.89 -1.63
C SER A 12 -0.59 19.25 -2.40
N ALA A 13 -0.66 17.91 -2.43
CA ALA A 13 -1.74 17.18 -3.09
C ALA A 13 -3.13 17.47 -2.49
N GLU A 14 -3.23 17.74 -1.19
CA GLU A 14 -4.49 18.12 -0.52
C GLU A 14 -5.10 19.41 -1.10
N GLU A 15 -4.28 20.28 -1.70
CA GLU A 15 -4.73 21.54 -2.29
C GLU A 15 -5.17 21.41 -3.75
N GLU A 16 -4.85 20.30 -4.42
CA GLU A 16 -5.17 20.06 -5.81
C GLU A 16 -6.68 19.79 -6.02
N ASP A 17 -7.29 20.45 -7.00
CA ASP A 17 -8.71 20.29 -7.30
C ASP A 17 -9.08 18.87 -7.71
N VAL A 18 -8.18 18.15 -8.38
CA VAL A 18 -8.38 16.76 -8.77
C VAL A 18 -8.53 15.85 -7.53
N ILE A 19 -7.82 16.15 -6.46
CA ILE A 19 -7.94 15.40 -5.19
C ILE A 19 -9.19 15.83 -4.43
N LYS A 20 -9.46 17.14 -4.33
CA LYS A 20 -10.64 17.68 -3.64
C LYS A 20 -11.95 17.15 -4.23
N ASN A 21 -12.01 16.97 -5.55
CA ASN A 21 -13.19 16.50 -6.27
C ASN A 21 -13.22 15.00 -6.55
N ALA A 22 -12.16 14.26 -6.19
CA ALA A 22 -12.12 12.81 -6.37
C ALA A 22 -13.14 12.12 -5.47
N LYS A 23 -13.90 11.18 -6.01
CA LYS A 23 -14.83 10.35 -5.22
C LYS A 23 -14.07 9.37 -4.31
N TRP A 24 -13.00 8.78 -4.82
CA TRP A 24 -12.11 7.89 -4.11
C TRP A 24 -10.66 8.34 -4.26
N ALA A 25 -9.86 8.15 -3.23
CA ALA A 25 -8.44 8.47 -3.24
C ALA A 25 -7.62 7.41 -2.50
N THR A 26 -6.38 7.26 -2.90
CA THR A 26 -5.37 6.45 -2.21
C THR A 26 -3.99 7.04 -2.41
N CYS A 27 -3.08 6.80 -1.47
CA CYS A 27 -1.66 7.14 -1.61
C CYS A 27 -0.89 5.83 -1.77
N ILE A 28 -0.28 5.62 -2.93
CA ILE A 28 0.60 4.48 -3.22
C ILE A 28 1.99 4.97 -3.60
N ASP A 29 3.00 4.14 -3.36
CA ASP A 29 4.37 4.40 -3.80
C ASP A 29 4.55 3.93 -5.26
N VAL A 30 5.57 4.44 -5.96
CA VAL A 30 5.80 4.14 -7.39
C VAL A 30 6.16 2.67 -7.68
N ASP A 31 6.42 1.89 -6.65
CA ASP A 31 6.70 0.46 -6.70
C ASP A 31 5.54 -0.40 -6.14
N GLU A 32 4.35 0.19 -6.04
CA GLU A 32 3.12 -0.47 -5.57
C GLU A 32 2.06 -0.47 -6.67
N PHE A 33 1.40 -1.61 -6.89
CA PHE A 33 0.40 -1.81 -7.94
C PHE A 33 -0.85 -2.46 -7.37
N VAL A 34 -2.01 -1.84 -7.60
CA VAL A 34 -3.31 -2.39 -7.18
C VAL A 34 -3.64 -3.60 -8.04
N ASN A 35 -3.90 -4.73 -7.41
CA ASN A 35 -4.33 -5.96 -8.06
C ASN A 35 -5.72 -6.35 -7.55
N ILE A 36 -6.75 -6.10 -8.36
CA ILE A 36 -8.14 -6.44 -8.09
C ILE A 36 -8.41 -7.84 -8.64
N LYS A 37 -8.89 -8.74 -7.79
CA LYS A 37 -9.09 -10.16 -8.10
C LYS A 37 -10.56 -10.51 -8.37
N VAL A 38 -11.46 -9.57 -8.17
CA VAL A 38 -12.91 -9.77 -8.31
C VAL A 38 -13.43 -9.22 -9.63
N GLY A 39 -14.42 -9.93 -10.21
CA GLY A 39 -15.08 -9.52 -11.45
C GLY A 39 -14.12 -9.42 -12.62
N ASP A 40 -14.14 -8.30 -13.31
CA ASP A 40 -13.28 -7.99 -14.47
C ASP A 40 -11.96 -7.28 -14.06
N GLY A 41 -11.62 -7.23 -12.79
CA GLY A 41 -10.40 -6.60 -12.28
C GLY A 41 -10.46 -5.07 -12.21
N THR A 42 -11.65 -4.48 -12.33
CA THR A 42 -11.83 -3.03 -12.27
C THR A 42 -12.18 -2.54 -10.86
N LEU A 43 -11.98 -1.23 -10.61
CA LEU A 43 -12.44 -0.58 -9.37
C LEU A 43 -13.96 -0.69 -9.20
N ASP A 44 -14.73 -0.65 -10.30
CA ASP A 44 -16.18 -0.81 -10.24
C ASP A 44 -16.59 -2.20 -9.75
N ALA A 45 -15.87 -3.25 -10.18
CA ALA A 45 -16.08 -4.60 -9.68
C ALA A 45 -15.77 -4.72 -8.19
N LEU A 46 -14.67 -4.09 -7.73
CA LEU A 46 -14.31 -4.04 -6.31
C LEU A 46 -15.39 -3.32 -5.49
N PHE A 47 -15.84 -2.16 -5.93
CA PHE A 47 -16.88 -1.39 -5.21
C PHE A 47 -18.23 -2.12 -5.16
N LYS A 48 -18.57 -2.87 -6.20
CA LYS A 48 -19.77 -3.75 -6.20
C LYS A 48 -19.66 -4.91 -5.22
N ALA A 49 -18.45 -5.43 -5.00
CA ALA A 49 -18.22 -6.53 -4.06
C ALA A 49 -18.30 -6.07 -2.59
N VAL A 50 -18.04 -4.79 -2.30
CA VAL A 50 -18.10 -4.20 -0.96
C VAL A 50 -18.91 -2.89 -0.97
N PRO A 51 -20.20 -2.92 -1.30
CA PRO A 51 -21.00 -1.73 -1.63
C PRO A 51 -21.12 -0.74 -0.47
N ASP A 52 -21.07 -1.23 0.76
CA ASP A 52 -21.22 -0.41 1.96
C ASP A 52 -19.87 0.13 2.48
N ALA A 53 -18.75 -0.34 1.94
CA ALA A 53 -17.44 0.10 2.38
C ALA A 53 -17.15 1.52 1.89
N ASN A 54 -16.64 2.36 2.77
CA ASN A 54 -16.07 3.67 2.41
C ASN A 54 -14.55 3.74 2.62
N MET A 55 -13.95 2.65 3.11
CA MET A 55 -12.51 2.45 3.19
C MET A 55 -12.16 0.98 2.94
N ILE A 56 -11.11 0.74 2.17
CA ILE A 56 -10.62 -0.59 1.83
C ILE A 56 -9.11 -0.64 2.08
N ALA A 57 -8.67 -1.50 3.01
CA ALA A 57 -7.25 -1.74 3.25
C ALA A 57 -6.70 -2.75 2.24
N MET A 58 -5.86 -2.29 1.34
CA MET A 58 -5.17 -3.13 0.36
C MET A 58 -3.86 -3.64 0.96
N THR A 59 -3.85 -4.88 1.41
CA THR A 59 -2.69 -5.50 2.06
C THR A 59 -1.57 -5.73 1.06
N TRP A 60 -0.33 -5.43 1.44
CA TRP A 60 0.85 -5.69 0.61
C TRP A 60 1.07 -7.18 0.38
N ARG A 61 1.26 -7.52 -0.89
CA ARG A 61 1.91 -8.75 -1.32
C ARG A 61 3.35 -8.38 -1.70
N LEU A 62 4.33 -8.88 -0.96
CA LEU A 62 5.74 -8.54 -1.23
C LEU A 62 6.28 -9.39 -2.39
N PHE A 63 6.71 -8.72 -3.45
CA PHE A 63 7.34 -9.36 -4.61
C PHE A 63 8.86 -9.31 -4.49
N GLY A 64 9.50 -10.44 -4.80
CA GLY A 64 10.95 -10.58 -4.85
C GLY A 64 11.52 -10.26 -6.23
N ASN A 65 12.81 -10.51 -6.39
CA ASN A 65 13.51 -10.28 -7.65
C ASN A 65 13.35 -11.40 -8.67
N GLY A 66 12.80 -12.57 -8.31
CA GLY A 66 12.61 -13.71 -9.21
C GLY A 66 13.90 -14.17 -9.89
N ASP A 67 15.05 -14.02 -9.19
CA ASP A 67 16.41 -14.29 -9.71
C ASP A 67 16.84 -13.38 -10.87
N VAL A 68 16.15 -12.26 -11.10
CA VAL A 68 16.55 -11.24 -12.08
C VAL A 68 17.64 -10.35 -11.49
N HIS A 69 18.81 -10.36 -12.11
CA HIS A 69 19.98 -9.60 -11.66
C HIS A 69 20.14 -8.28 -12.40
N GLU A 70 20.05 -8.32 -13.73
CA GLU A 70 20.23 -7.18 -14.59
C GLU A 70 18.98 -6.30 -14.69
N TYR A 71 19.18 -5.01 -14.95
CA TYR A 71 18.10 -4.10 -15.25
C TYR A 71 17.62 -4.32 -16.69
N VAL A 72 16.32 -4.46 -16.85
CA VAL A 72 15.66 -4.46 -18.15
C VAL A 72 14.59 -3.39 -18.14
N ASP A 73 14.56 -2.55 -19.18
CA ASP A 73 13.52 -1.55 -19.36
C ASP A 73 12.23 -2.22 -19.87
N GLY A 74 11.22 -2.26 -19.00
CA GLY A 74 9.95 -2.91 -19.28
C GLY A 74 9.03 -2.93 -18.07
N PRO A 75 7.77 -3.41 -18.23
CA PRO A 75 6.78 -3.44 -17.16
C PRO A 75 7.26 -4.29 -15.96
N ILE A 76 7.28 -3.70 -14.78
CA ILE A 76 7.70 -4.36 -13.53
C ILE A 76 6.85 -5.59 -13.25
N THR A 77 5.54 -5.51 -13.49
CA THR A 77 4.57 -6.56 -13.22
C THR A 77 4.73 -7.80 -14.12
N GLU A 78 5.43 -7.67 -15.23
CA GLU A 78 5.74 -8.78 -16.16
C GLU A 78 7.08 -9.43 -15.86
N GLN A 79 8.01 -8.69 -15.23
CA GLN A 79 9.36 -9.15 -14.94
C GLN A 79 9.48 -9.90 -13.60
N PHE A 80 8.73 -9.46 -12.58
CA PHE A 80 8.88 -9.98 -11.22
C PHE A 80 7.58 -10.69 -10.80
N LEU A 81 7.53 -12.00 -11.00
CA LEU A 81 6.32 -12.80 -10.79
C LEU A 81 6.30 -13.51 -9.43
N ARG A 82 7.47 -13.67 -8.77
CA ARG A 82 7.56 -14.39 -7.50
C ARG A 82 7.31 -13.48 -6.32
N CYS A 83 6.52 -13.98 -5.36
CA CYS A 83 6.10 -13.21 -4.20
C CYS A 83 6.14 -14.00 -2.88
N ALA A 84 5.90 -13.31 -1.78
CA ALA A 84 5.66 -13.93 -0.48
C ALA A 84 4.35 -14.72 -0.47
N PRO A 85 4.21 -15.79 0.32
CA PRO A 85 2.92 -16.44 0.53
C PRO A 85 1.93 -15.49 1.21
N GLU A 86 0.64 -15.73 1.05
CA GLU A 86 -0.40 -14.91 1.70
C GLU A 86 -0.26 -14.94 3.22
N PHE A 87 0.04 -16.09 3.75
CA PHE A 87 0.34 -16.26 5.16
C PHE A 87 1.84 -16.07 5.43
N ALA A 88 2.27 -14.80 5.52
CA ALA A 88 3.65 -14.44 5.79
C ALA A 88 3.76 -13.55 7.03
N ARG A 89 4.12 -14.13 8.18
CA ARG A 89 4.33 -13.35 9.44
C ARG A 89 5.60 -12.50 9.43
N LYS A 90 6.55 -12.85 8.59
CA LYS A 90 7.83 -12.14 8.43
C LYS A 90 8.03 -11.80 6.96
N PRO A 91 8.69 -10.70 6.67
CA PRO A 91 9.21 -9.68 7.60
C PRO A 91 8.08 -8.87 8.29
N HIS A 92 8.43 -8.00 9.22
CA HIS A 92 7.47 -7.11 9.90
C HIS A 92 6.58 -6.30 8.93
N GLN A 93 7.06 -6.04 7.72
CA GLN A 93 6.34 -5.33 6.67
C GLN A 93 5.32 -6.20 5.90
N ALA A 94 5.33 -7.54 6.10
CA ALA A 94 4.56 -8.47 5.26
C ALA A 94 3.09 -8.09 5.09
N TRP A 95 2.43 -7.62 6.14
CA TRP A 95 1.03 -7.20 6.09
C TRP A 95 0.83 -5.69 6.23
N GLY A 96 1.81 -4.89 5.81
CA GLY A 96 1.58 -3.48 5.60
C GLY A 96 0.45 -3.27 4.60
N PHE A 97 -0.22 -2.13 4.64
CA PHE A 97 -1.31 -1.83 3.72
C PHE A 97 -1.32 -0.36 3.30
N LYS A 98 -2.00 -0.10 2.21
CA LYS A 98 -2.46 1.24 1.80
C LYS A 98 -3.99 1.23 1.81
N THR A 99 -4.59 2.39 2.02
CA THR A 99 -6.04 2.50 2.12
C THR A 99 -6.60 3.25 0.93
N LEU A 100 -7.51 2.62 0.20
CA LEU A 100 -8.40 3.26 -0.74
C LEU A 100 -9.62 3.76 0.04
N PHE A 101 -9.97 5.05 -0.04
CA PHE A 101 -11.02 5.64 0.79
C PHE A 101 -11.89 6.61 0.00
N GLN A 102 -13.16 6.72 0.41
CA GLN A 102 -14.08 7.72 -0.13
C GLN A 102 -13.77 9.10 0.47
N ASN A 103 -13.77 10.11 -0.41
CA ASN A 103 -13.52 11.50 -0.03
C ASN A 103 -14.84 12.20 0.37
N ILE A 104 -15.43 11.75 1.47
CA ILE A 104 -16.73 12.19 2.01
C ILE A 104 -16.60 12.97 3.33
N GLY A 105 -15.44 13.54 3.62
CA GLY A 105 -15.21 14.34 4.82
C GLY A 105 -14.93 13.56 6.10
N LEU A 106 -14.75 12.24 6.03
CA LEU A 106 -14.40 11.41 7.20
C LEU A 106 -13.04 11.79 7.80
N PHE A 107 -12.13 12.27 6.98
CA PHE A 107 -10.75 12.62 7.36
C PHE A 107 -10.37 13.99 6.80
N LYS A 108 -9.48 14.68 7.51
CA LYS A 108 -9.03 16.03 7.16
C LYS A 108 -7.74 16.06 6.32
N LYS A 109 -6.98 14.97 6.28
CA LYS A 109 -5.64 14.94 5.69
C LYS A 109 -5.38 13.61 4.98
N LEU A 110 -4.64 13.69 3.91
CA LEU A 110 -4.01 12.52 3.29
C LEU A 110 -2.97 11.90 4.24
N GLY A 111 -2.60 10.67 3.98
CA GLY A 111 -1.55 9.99 4.73
C GLY A 111 -0.94 8.84 3.95
N VAL A 112 0.29 8.49 4.27
CA VAL A 112 1.09 7.51 3.54
C VAL A 112 0.42 6.13 3.44
N HIS A 113 -0.20 5.68 4.52
CA HIS A 113 -0.85 4.35 4.57
C HIS A 113 -2.37 4.45 4.68
N ARG A 114 -2.86 5.48 5.29
CA ARG A 114 -4.28 5.76 5.48
C ARG A 114 -4.51 7.25 5.67
N PRO A 115 -5.71 7.77 5.40
CA PRO A 115 -6.05 9.15 5.70
C PRO A 115 -5.95 9.44 7.20
N LYS A 116 -5.73 10.70 7.56
CA LYS A 116 -5.50 11.17 8.94
C LYS A 116 -6.47 12.28 9.32
N GLY A 117 -6.50 12.59 10.63
CA GLY A 117 -7.38 13.64 11.14
C GLY A 117 -8.85 13.24 11.07
N LEU A 118 -9.17 12.06 11.60
CA LEU A 118 -10.53 11.56 11.69
C LEU A 118 -11.48 12.62 12.27
N ASN A 119 -12.60 12.85 11.59
CA ASN A 119 -13.68 13.70 12.10
C ASN A 119 -14.44 12.95 13.20
N PRO A 120 -14.38 13.40 14.48
CA PRO A 120 -15.03 12.71 15.58
C PRO A 120 -16.55 12.58 15.44
N GLN A 121 -17.20 13.46 14.69
CA GLN A 121 -18.64 13.42 14.48
C GLN A 121 -19.07 12.32 13.50
N LEU A 122 -18.15 11.90 12.61
CA LEU A 122 -18.40 10.90 11.57
C LEU A 122 -17.78 9.53 11.88
N TRP A 123 -17.37 9.32 13.14
CA TRP A 123 -16.77 8.05 13.57
C TRP A 123 -17.65 6.83 13.28
N GLN A 124 -18.95 6.99 13.44
CA GLN A 124 -19.93 5.90 13.26
C GLN A 124 -20.13 5.55 11.77
N ASP A 125 -19.82 6.48 10.88
CA ASP A 125 -20.03 6.34 9.44
C ASP A 125 -18.87 5.60 8.75
N ILE A 126 -17.79 5.30 9.49
CA ILE A 126 -16.65 4.56 8.95
C ILE A 126 -17.03 3.09 8.81
N ASN A 127 -17.03 2.63 7.56
CA ASN A 127 -17.09 1.22 7.20
C ASN A 127 -15.79 0.84 6.48
N TRP A 128 -14.81 0.43 7.28
CA TRP A 128 -13.47 0.05 6.80
C TRP A 128 -13.35 -1.46 6.74
N VAL A 129 -13.09 -1.98 5.55
CA VAL A 129 -12.90 -3.41 5.30
C VAL A 129 -11.46 -3.71 4.89
N ASN A 130 -11.02 -4.96 5.04
CA ASN A 130 -9.76 -5.45 4.49
C ASN A 130 -9.90 -5.87 3.02
N GLY A 131 -8.82 -6.35 2.42
CA GLY A 131 -8.78 -6.79 1.01
C GLY A 131 -9.64 -8.02 0.70
N SER A 132 -10.25 -8.66 1.69
CA SER A 132 -11.23 -9.75 1.55
C SER A 132 -12.67 -9.29 1.84
N GLY A 133 -12.90 -8.00 2.10
CA GLY A 133 -14.22 -7.45 2.42
C GLY A 133 -14.63 -7.60 3.89
N ASN A 134 -13.78 -8.13 4.76
CA ASN A 134 -14.09 -8.30 6.18
C ASN A 134 -13.90 -6.98 6.95
N PRO A 135 -14.81 -6.62 7.86
CA PRO A 135 -14.69 -5.39 8.66
C PRO A 135 -13.42 -5.37 9.49
N LEU A 136 -12.75 -4.21 9.53
CA LEU A 136 -11.61 -3.97 10.39
C LEU A 136 -12.04 -3.48 11.78
N PRO A 137 -11.32 -3.88 12.85
CA PRO A 137 -11.63 -3.44 14.19
C PRO A 137 -11.38 -1.93 14.36
N ARG A 138 -12.20 -1.28 15.18
CA ARG A 138 -12.19 0.19 15.36
C ARG A 138 -10.87 0.74 15.91
N GLU A 139 -10.08 -0.08 16.59
CA GLU A 139 -8.76 0.26 17.09
C GLU A 139 -7.81 0.68 15.95
N MET A 140 -7.98 0.08 14.76
CA MET A 140 -7.20 0.40 13.57
C MET A 140 -7.53 1.78 12.99
N PHE A 141 -8.69 2.36 13.29
CA PHE A 141 -9.11 3.66 12.76
C PHE A 141 -8.23 4.82 13.26
N ARG A 142 -7.61 4.68 14.42
CA ARG A 142 -6.71 5.70 14.99
C ARG A 142 -5.26 5.43 14.70
N ASN A 143 -4.85 4.17 14.76
CA ASN A 143 -3.47 3.74 14.63
C ASN A 143 -3.39 2.55 13.66
N GLY A 144 -2.27 2.42 12.98
CA GLY A 144 -2.03 1.25 12.16
C GLY A 144 -1.66 1.59 10.72
N TRP A 145 -0.77 0.81 10.21
CA TRP A 145 -0.30 0.77 8.83
C TRP A 145 -0.06 -0.67 8.41
N ARG A 146 -0.34 -1.63 9.31
CA ARG A 146 -0.09 -3.04 9.16
C ARG A 146 -1.25 -3.85 9.74
N SER A 147 -1.68 -4.84 8.99
CA SER A 147 -2.65 -5.83 9.41
C SER A 147 -2.04 -6.85 10.39
N THR A 148 -2.89 -7.63 11.01
CA THR A 148 -2.57 -8.79 11.86
C THR A 148 -3.06 -10.07 11.18
N ILE A 149 -2.87 -11.22 11.82
CA ILE A 149 -3.40 -12.50 11.34
C ILE A 149 -4.94 -12.50 11.23
N GLU A 150 -5.62 -11.69 12.03
CA GLU A 150 -7.09 -11.58 12.05
C GLU A 150 -7.62 -10.53 11.06
N THR A 151 -6.73 -9.65 10.56
CA THR A 151 -7.18 -8.47 9.80
C THR A 151 -6.58 -8.36 8.40
N TYR A 152 -5.61 -9.20 8.02
CA TYR A 152 -5.15 -9.23 6.63
C TYR A 152 -6.23 -9.81 5.71
N GLY A 153 -6.12 -9.55 4.41
CA GLY A 153 -7.05 -10.10 3.42
C GLY A 153 -6.58 -9.81 1.99
N TYR A 154 -6.84 -10.77 1.09
CA TYR A 154 -6.38 -10.76 -0.29
C TYR A 154 -7.42 -11.22 -1.32
N ASP A 155 -8.64 -11.62 -0.90
CA ASP A 155 -9.58 -12.31 -1.78
C ASP A 155 -10.13 -11.41 -2.89
N LEU A 156 -10.39 -10.13 -2.60
CA LEU A 156 -10.96 -9.16 -3.55
C LEU A 156 -9.91 -8.23 -4.13
N VAL A 157 -8.93 -7.81 -3.31
CA VAL A 157 -7.88 -6.89 -3.73
C VAL A 157 -6.63 -7.05 -2.87
N GLN A 158 -5.47 -6.92 -3.51
CA GLN A 158 -4.18 -6.80 -2.85
C GLN A 158 -3.37 -5.65 -3.45
N LEU A 159 -2.31 -5.24 -2.78
CA LEU A 159 -1.35 -4.26 -3.29
C LEU A 159 0.00 -4.96 -3.53
N ASN A 160 0.34 -5.18 -4.78
CA ASN A 160 1.61 -5.78 -5.16
C ASN A 160 2.74 -4.79 -4.90
N HIS A 161 3.70 -5.13 -4.05
CA HIS A 161 4.78 -4.25 -3.64
C HIS A 161 6.13 -4.79 -4.13
N TYR A 162 6.72 -4.12 -5.12
CA TYR A 162 7.97 -4.48 -5.79
C TYR A 162 9.16 -3.73 -5.18
N ALA A 163 9.40 -3.96 -3.89
CA ALA A 163 10.35 -3.20 -3.08
C ALA A 163 11.81 -3.30 -3.54
N VAL A 164 12.21 -4.43 -4.13
CA VAL A 164 13.60 -4.72 -4.52
C VAL A 164 13.83 -4.70 -6.03
N ARG A 165 12.96 -5.32 -6.83
CA ARG A 165 13.13 -5.47 -8.29
C ARG A 165 14.42 -6.22 -8.64
N SER A 166 15.10 -5.92 -9.77
CA SER A 166 16.40 -6.53 -10.09
C SER A 166 17.48 -6.13 -9.08
N ALA A 167 18.58 -6.92 -9.02
CA ALA A 167 19.70 -6.60 -8.15
C ALA A 167 20.31 -5.24 -8.48
N GLU A 168 20.48 -4.90 -9.76
CA GLU A 168 20.99 -3.61 -10.21
C GLU A 168 20.05 -2.47 -9.81
N SER A 169 18.74 -2.63 -10.02
CA SER A 169 17.74 -1.63 -9.58
C SER A 169 17.79 -1.37 -8.08
N PHE A 170 18.01 -2.43 -7.30
CA PHE A 170 18.17 -2.30 -5.85
C PHE A 170 19.44 -1.55 -5.47
N LEU A 171 20.56 -1.81 -6.15
CA LEU A 171 21.81 -1.10 -5.90
C LEU A 171 21.66 0.41 -6.17
N VAL A 172 21.04 0.79 -7.28
CA VAL A 172 20.72 2.20 -7.58
C VAL A 172 19.83 2.82 -6.52
N LYS A 173 18.77 2.08 -6.10
CA LYS A 173 17.86 2.53 -5.03
C LYS A 173 18.59 2.73 -3.70
N ARG A 174 19.53 1.85 -3.37
CA ARG A 174 20.38 1.94 -2.18
C ARG A 174 21.29 3.17 -2.24
N ASP A 175 21.99 3.36 -3.35
CA ASP A 175 22.97 4.46 -3.51
C ASP A 175 22.28 5.83 -3.50
N ARG A 176 21.05 5.94 -4.05
CA ARG A 176 20.19 7.13 -3.94
C ARG A 176 19.80 7.45 -2.49
N GLY A 177 19.73 6.45 -1.62
CA GLY A 177 19.26 6.60 -0.24
C GLY A 177 17.73 6.66 -0.10
N ARG A 178 17.27 6.89 1.12
CA ARG A 178 15.84 6.95 1.47
C ARG A 178 15.32 8.37 1.55
N VAL A 179 14.20 8.64 0.91
CA VAL A 179 13.57 9.97 0.90
C VAL A 179 13.05 10.38 2.31
N ASN A 180 12.53 9.42 3.09
CA ASN A 180 11.91 9.71 4.39
C ASN A 180 12.74 9.32 5.61
N HIS A 181 13.83 8.58 5.44
CA HIS A 181 14.69 8.07 6.50
C HIS A 181 16.16 8.18 6.06
N VAL A 182 16.61 9.41 5.82
CA VAL A 182 17.95 9.72 5.31
C VAL A 182 19.10 9.15 6.17
N ASP A 183 18.86 8.95 7.45
CA ASP A 183 19.83 8.38 8.40
C ASP A 183 19.82 6.84 8.46
N ARG A 184 18.99 6.17 7.67
CA ARG A 184 18.88 4.70 7.65
C ARG A 184 19.33 4.15 6.31
N ASP A 185 20.45 3.45 6.33
CA ASP A 185 20.91 2.68 5.16
C ASP A 185 19.85 1.66 4.71
N GLN A 186 19.60 1.61 3.40
CA GLN A 186 18.88 0.51 2.73
C GLN A 186 19.88 -0.59 2.37
N GLY A 187 20.71 -1.02 3.33
CA GLY A 187 21.71 -2.05 3.10
C GLY A 187 21.15 -3.42 2.74
N LEU A 188 22.04 -4.39 2.61
CA LEU A 188 21.67 -5.80 2.28
C LEU A 188 20.60 -6.38 3.20
N ALA A 189 20.54 -5.94 4.47
CA ALA A 189 19.47 -6.35 5.40
C ALA A 189 18.07 -6.00 4.90
N TYR A 190 17.90 -4.90 4.14
CA TYR A 190 16.63 -4.55 3.50
C TYR A 190 16.36 -5.49 2.32
N TRP A 191 17.36 -5.78 1.49
CA TRP A 191 17.25 -6.73 0.39
C TRP A 191 16.73 -8.08 0.89
N PHE A 192 17.44 -8.72 1.82
CA PHE A 192 17.04 -10.04 2.33
C PHE A 192 15.67 -10.05 3.01
N ARG A 193 15.25 -8.93 3.55
CA ARG A 193 13.93 -8.79 4.19
C ARG A 193 12.80 -8.70 3.17
N MET A 194 13.01 -7.95 2.09
CA MET A 194 11.96 -7.61 1.13
C MET A 194 11.96 -8.52 -0.10
N ASN A 195 13.03 -9.27 -0.33
CA ASN A 195 13.16 -10.20 -1.46
C ASN A 195 12.45 -11.53 -1.15
N ASN A 196 11.22 -11.64 -1.62
CA ASN A 196 10.37 -12.81 -1.35
C ASN A 196 10.02 -13.51 -2.67
N ASN A 197 10.51 -14.75 -2.86
CA ASN A 197 10.43 -15.51 -4.10
C ASN A 197 9.82 -16.91 -3.87
N PHE A 198 8.77 -17.02 -3.04
CA PHE A 198 8.21 -18.30 -2.61
C PHE A 198 7.09 -18.82 -3.50
N GLU A 199 6.28 -17.93 -4.07
CA GLU A 199 5.11 -18.26 -4.91
C GLU A 199 5.14 -17.46 -6.21
N GLU A 200 4.48 -17.96 -7.25
CA GLU A 200 4.22 -17.28 -8.54
C GLU A 200 2.76 -16.91 -8.70
#